data_25c43e1be38684d558b37409bf267522
#
_entry.id   25c43e1be38684d558b37409bf267522
#
_cell.length_a   1.000
_cell.length_b   1.000
_cell.length_c   1.000
_cell.angle_alpha   90.00
_cell.angle_beta   90.00
_cell.angle_gamma   90.00
#
_symmetry.space_group_name_H-M   'P 1'
#
loop_
_entity.id
_entity.type
_entity.pdbx_description
1 polymer ?
#
loop_
_entity_poly.entity_id
_entity_poly.type
_entity_poly.pdbx_seq_one_letter_code
_entity_poly.pdbx_strand_id
1 'polypeptide(L)'
;PMRLMTADRLYDSLKLAFGDPKLDLRTSVAHASVGMAAPVGDALLEFHRRFGTNEEDATDFTHGIAQMLTMINHPRLLRGGQSLEDFRKKSPDASAEQTIEWLYLSTLSRHPTKEELAEAADYVSQSADPTAAFNGVLWMLVNRSEFLLVR
;
A
#
# COMPACT_ATOMS: atom_id res chain seq x y z
N PRO A 1 8.20 11.89 19.15
CA PRO A 1 6.92 11.18 19.15
C PRO A 1 6.61 10.69 17.76
N MET A 2 6.20 9.43 17.61
CA MET A 2 5.70 8.88 16.35
C MET A 2 4.37 9.56 16.01
N ARG A 3 4.20 9.92 14.73
CA ARG A 3 2.96 10.52 14.22
C ARG A 3 2.49 9.75 12.99
N LEU A 4 1.18 9.67 12.79
CA LEU A 4 0.63 9.17 11.54
C LEU A 4 1.08 10.08 10.39
N MET A 5 1.35 9.47 9.27
CA MET A 5 1.65 10.18 8.03
C MET A 5 0.44 11.01 7.61
N THR A 6 0.67 12.23 7.12
CA THR A 6 -0.44 13.02 6.55
C THR A 6 -1.00 12.34 5.31
N ALA A 7 -2.26 12.63 4.97
CA ALA A 7 -2.93 12.03 3.81
C ALA A 7 -2.12 12.22 2.51
N ASP A 8 -1.57 13.41 2.26
CA ASP A 8 -0.73 13.68 1.09
C ASP A 8 0.49 12.77 1.03
N ARG A 9 1.24 12.70 2.14
CA ARG A 9 2.46 11.88 2.20
C ARG A 9 2.14 10.40 2.06
N LEU A 10 1.05 9.94 2.67
CA LEU A 10 0.60 8.56 2.54
C LEU A 10 0.22 8.25 1.09
N TYR A 11 -0.54 9.14 0.44
CA TYR A 11 -0.91 8.98 -0.96
C TYR A 11 0.31 8.93 -1.88
N ASP A 12 1.27 9.84 -1.71
CA ASP A 12 2.51 9.85 -2.49
C ASP A 12 3.37 8.62 -2.23
N SER A 13 3.47 8.17 -0.97
CA SER A 13 4.19 6.94 -0.62
C SER A 13 3.57 5.71 -1.26
N LEU A 14 2.24 5.63 -1.30
CA LEU A 14 1.52 4.54 -1.98
C LEU A 14 1.75 4.57 -3.49
N LYS A 15 1.70 5.75 -4.13
CA LYS A 15 2.02 5.88 -5.57
C LYS A 15 3.42 5.36 -5.88
N LEU A 16 4.40 5.69 -5.04
CA LEU A 16 5.78 5.23 -5.19
C LEU A 16 5.89 3.72 -4.98
N ALA A 17 5.32 3.19 -3.88
CA ALA A 17 5.38 1.77 -3.56
C ALA A 17 4.74 0.89 -4.64
N PHE A 18 3.61 1.33 -5.19
CA PHE A 18 2.90 0.60 -6.26
C PHE A 18 3.37 0.96 -7.67
N GLY A 19 4.19 2.00 -7.84
CA GLY A 19 4.65 2.47 -9.16
C GLY A 19 3.51 2.99 -10.04
N ASP A 20 2.43 3.45 -9.45
CA ASP A 20 1.25 3.93 -10.17
C ASP A 20 1.07 5.45 -9.94
N PRO A 21 1.50 6.30 -10.87
CA PRO A 21 1.37 7.75 -10.73
C PRO A 21 -0.09 8.23 -10.71
N LYS A 22 -1.02 7.40 -11.18
CA LYS A 22 -2.46 7.66 -11.22
C LYS A 22 -3.23 6.75 -10.26
N LEU A 23 -2.60 6.37 -9.14
CA LEU A 23 -3.20 5.48 -8.16
C LEU A 23 -4.60 6.00 -7.75
N ASP A 24 -5.63 5.26 -8.15
CA ASP A 24 -7.01 5.59 -7.84
C ASP A 24 -7.52 4.63 -6.76
N LEU A 25 -7.68 5.15 -5.56
CA LEU A 25 -8.20 4.41 -4.42
C LEU A 25 -9.71 4.65 -4.19
N ARG A 26 -10.44 5.12 -5.19
CA ARG A 26 -11.90 5.23 -5.12
C ARG A 26 -12.49 3.84 -5.11
N THR A 27 -13.23 3.50 -4.07
CA THR A 27 -13.93 2.21 -4.00
C THR A 27 -15.20 2.27 -4.82
N SER A 28 -15.43 1.26 -5.63
CA SER A 28 -16.67 1.05 -6.41
C SER A 28 -17.95 1.01 -5.55
N VAL A 29 -17.81 0.85 -4.25
CA VAL A 29 -18.95 0.75 -3.31
C VAL A 29 -19.74 2.06 -3.22
N ALA A 30 -19.11 3.21 -3.44
CA ALA A 30 -19.82 4.50 -3.47
C ALA A 30 -20.73 4.67 -4.70
N HIS A 31 -20.54 3.87 -5.75
CA HIS A 31 -21.31 3.96 -6.99
C HIS A 31 -22.59 3.12 -6.99
N ALA A 32 -22.74 2.20 -6.04
CA ALA A 32 -23.95 1.36 -5.97
C ALA A 32 -25.16 2.05 -5.35
N SER A 33 -24.97 3.18 -4.66
CA SER A 33 -26.05 3.81 -3.88
C SER A 33 -26.61 5.08 -4.48
N VAL A 34 -25.99 5.69 -5.46
CA VAL A 34 -26.54 6.92 -6.08
C VAL A 34 -26.19 6.90 -7.58
N GLY A 35 -27.18 6.77 -8.43
CA GLY A 35 -27.05 6.76 -9.88
C GLY A 35 -26.61 8.09 -10.52
N MET A 36 -25.62 8.74 -9.93
CA MET A 36 -24.93 9.89 -10.47
C MET A 36 -23.45 9.55 -10.59
N ALA A 37 -22.97 9.48 -11.85
CA ALA A 37 -21.57 9.50 -12.12
C ALA A 37 -20.98 10.76 -11.44
N ALA A 38 -20.29 10.55 -10.33
CA ALA A 38 -19.50 11.64 -9.74
C ALA A 38 -18.52 12.11 -10.83
N PRO A 39 -18.40 13.42 -11.07
CA PRO A 39 -17.37 13.92 -11.98
C PRO A 39 -16.05 13.30 -11.57
N VAL A 40 -15.16 13.06 -12.53
CA VAL A 40 -13.79 12.56 -12.32
C VAL A 40 -13.07 13.59 -11.47
N GLY A 41 -13.50 13.71 -10.22
CA GLY A 41 -12.91 14.54 -9.19
C GLY A 41 -11.59 13.93 -8.81
N ASP A 42 -10.64 14.78 -8.56
CA ASP A 42 -9.28 14.49 -8.20
C ASP A 42 -9.18 13.32 -7.21
N ALA A 43 -8.53 12.23 -7.63
CA ALA A 43 -8.33 11.02 -6.80
C ALA A 43 -7.66 11.38 -5.46
N LEU A 44 -6.84 12.43 -5.47
CA LEU A 44 -6.23 13.01 -4.29
C LEU A 44 -7.26 13.63 -3.35
N LEU A 45 -8.24 14.39 -3.88
CA LEU A 45 -9.28 15.03 -3.05
C LEU A 45 -10.14 13.97 -2.35
N GLU A 46 -10.50 12.90 -3.04
CA GLU A 46 -11.25 11.79 -2.45
C GLU A 46 -10.42 11.04 -1.40
N PHE A 47 -9.11 10.88 -1.65
CA PHE A 47 -8.19 10.33 -0.69
C PHE A 47 -8.11 11.22 0.56
N HIS A 48 -7.99 12.54 0.39
CA HIS A 48 -8.01 13.51 1.49
C HIS A 48 -9.31 13.44 2.30
N ARG A 49 -10.44 13.33 1.63
CA ARG A 49 -11.72 13.20 2.34
C ARG A 49 -11.79 11.94 3.21
N ARG A 50 -11.11 10.87 2.83
CA ARG A 50 -11.08 9.59 3.57
C ARG A 50 -9.98 9.51 4.60
N PHE A 51 -8.83 10.10 4.31
CA PHE A 51 -7.60 9.96 5.10
C PHE A 51 -7.16 11.29 5.75
N GLY A 52 -7.76 12.41 5.37
CA GLY A 52 -7.51 13.70 6.00
C GLY A 52 -8.14 13.74 7.40
N THR A 53 -7.35 14.05 8.41
CA THR A 53 -7.84 14.42 9.73
C THR A 53 -8.15 15.90 9.71
N ASN A 54 -9.35 16.31 10.13
CA ASN A 54 -9.57 17.70 10.51
C ASN A 54 -8.70 17.99 11.73
N GLU A 55 -7.90 19.04 11.66
CA GLU A 55 -6.96 19.41 12.73
C GLU A 55 -7.65 19.63 14.11
N GLU A 56 -8.96 19.81 14.12
CA GLU A 56 -9.77 20.01 15.33
C GLU A 56 -10.07 18.72 16.09
N ASP A 57 -9.95 17.53 15.46
CA ASP A 57 -10.30 16.24 16.07
C ASP A 57 -9.10 15.29 16.21
N ALA A 58 -7.95 15.79 16.64
CA ALA A 58 -6.73 15.00 16.86
C ALA A 58 -6.88 13.87 17.91
N THR A 59 -8.03 13.71 18.51
CA THR A 59 -8.37 12.67 19.51
C THR A 59 -9.30 11.58 18.99
N ASP A 60 -9.78 11.67 17.74
CA ASP A 60 -10.74 10.70 17.23
C ASP A 60 -10.07 9.47 16.62
N PHE A 61 -9.88 8.46 17.46
CA PHE A 61 -9.36 7.14 17.12
C PHE A 61 -10.23 6.40 16.07
N THR A 62 -11.46 6.82 15.88
CA THR A 62 -12.43 6.24 14.95
C THR A 62 -12.02 6.43 13.48
N HIS A 63 -11.37 7.54 13.13
CA HIS A 63 -10.89 7.79 11.76
C HIS A 63 -9.77 6.84 11.35
N GLY A 64 -8.86 6.49 12.25
CA GLY A 64 -7.74 5.59 11.96
C GLY A 64 -8.18 4.18 11.55
N ILE A 65 -9.22 3.62 12.18
CA ILE A 65 -9.72 2.28 11.88
C ILE A 65 -10.38 2.21 10.49
N ALA A 66 -11.23 3.18 10.15
CA ALA A 66 -11.86 3.24 8.84
C ALA A 66 -10.84 3.39 7.70
N GLN A 67 -9.80 4.18 7.93
CA GLN A 67 -8.67 4.35 7.01
C GLN A 67 -7.91 3.04 6.80
N MET A 68 -7.53 2.35 7.88
CA MET A 68 -6.86 1.06 7.82
C MET A 68 -7.72 0.00 7.10
N LEU A 69 -9.01 -0.08 7.41
CA LEU A 69 -9.92 -1.02 6.74
C LEU A 69 -10.05 -0.70 5.25
N THR A 70 -10.05 0.56 4.86
CA THR A 70 -10.07 0.97 3.45
C THR A 70 -8.80 0.52 2.74
N MET A 71 -7.63 0.69 3.35
CA MET A 71 -6.36 0.24 2.78
C MET A 71 -6.31 -1.30 2.68
N ILE A 72 -6.68 -2.00 3.75
CA ILE A 72 -6.64 -3.47 3.79
C ILE A 72 -7.52 -4.09 2.70
N ASN A 73 -8.69 -3.53 2.44
CA ASN A 73 -9.70 -4.13 1.55
C ASN A 73 -9.75 -3.50 0.15
N HIS A 74 -8.85 -2.55 -0.17
CA HIS A 74 -8.95 -1.85 -1.45
C HIS A 74 -8.52 -2.74 -2.62
N PRO A 75 -9.39 -3.02 -3.62
CA PRO A 75 -9.09 -3.96 -4.71
C PRO A 75 -7.84 -3.59 -5.51
N ARG A 76 -7.51 -2.29 -5.61
CA ARG A 76 -6.33 -1.83 -6.33
C ARG A 76 -5.03 -2.23 -5.61
N LEU A 77 -5.03 -2.13 -4.28
CA LEU A 77 -3.87 -2.51 -3.47
C LEU A 77 -3.69 -4.03 -3.43
N LEU A 78 -4.78 -4.79 -3.52
CA LEU A 78 -4.75 -6.25 -3.56
C LEU A 78 -4.21 -6.81 -4.89
N ARG A 79 -4.31 -6.06 -5.99
CA ARG A 79 -3.84 -6.50 -7.32
C ARG A 79 -2.33 -6.40 -7.50
N GLY A 80 -1.63 -5.75 -6.58
CA GLY A 80 -0.18 -5.55 -6.64
C GLY A 80 0.23 -4.28 -7.41
N GLY A 81 1.55 -4.07 -7.48
CA GLY A 81 2.17 -2.86 -7.98
C GLY A 81 2.87 -3.03 -9.33
N GLN A 82 2.74 -2.01 -10.18
CA GLN A 82 3.51 -1.91 -11.41
C GLN A 82 5.02 -1.89 -11.13
N SER A 83 5.42 -1.28 -9.99
CA SER A 83 6.82 -1.23 -9.55
C SER A 83 7.46 -2.61 -9.43
N LEU A 84 6.75 -3.58 -8.87
CA LEU A 84 7.21 -4.95 -8.74
C LEU A 84 7.33 -5.63 -10.11
N GLU A 85 6.35 -5.44 -10.98
CA GLU A 85 6.42 -5.96 -12.36
C GLU A 85 7.62 -5.39 -13.11
N ASP A 86 7.86 -4.09 -13.00
CA ASP A 86 8.98 -3.42 -13.65
C ASP A 86 10.33 -3.88 -13.09
N PHE A 87 10.43 -4.09 -11.78
CA PHE A 87 11.61 -4.68 -11.16
C PHE A 87 11.90 -6.09 -11.72
N ARG A 88 10.88 -6.95 -11.76
CA ARG A 88 11.03 -8.32 -12.27
C ARG A 88 11.37 -8.39 -13.75
N LYS A 89 10.84 -7.47 -14.56
CA LYS A 89 11.23 -7.33 -15.98
C LYS A 89 12.68 -6.92 -16.15
N LYS A 90 13.19 -6.03 -15.28
CA LYS A 90 14.59 -5.56 -15.30
C LYS A 90 15.57 -6.57 -14.72
N SER A 91 15.11 -7.42 -13.82
CA SER A 91 15.92 -8.40 -13.10
C SER A 91 15.23 -9.78 -13.13
N PRO A 92 15.16 -10.42 -14.32
CA PRO A 92 14.44 -11.69 -14.49
C PRO A 92 15.05 -12.83 -13.68
N ASP A 93 16.37 -12.77 -13.42
CA ASP A 93 17.12 -13.78 -12.68
C ASP A 93 17.21 -13.50 -11.17
N ALA A 94 16.50 -12.47 -10.67
CA ALA A 94 16.50 -12.16 -9.24
C ALA A 94 15.88 -13.29 -8.43
N SER A 95 16.58 -13.71 -7.37
CA SER A 95 16.06 -14.71 -6.43
C SER A 95 14.84 -14.18 -5.67
N ALA A 96 14.14 -15.10 -4.97
CA ALA A 96 13.02 -14.71 -4.10
C ALA A 96 13.49 -13.74 -3.01
N GLU A 97 14.63 -14.01 -2.38
CA GLU A 97 15.21 -13.17 -1.34
C GLU A 97 15.56 -11.77 -1.88
N GLN A 98 16.19 -11.69 -3.05
CA GLN A 98 16.52 -10.41 -3.69
C GLN A 98 15.27 -9.60 -4.01
N THR A 99 14.19 -10.25 -4.45
CA THR A 99 12.92 -9.60 -4.71
C THR A 99 12.27 -9.09 -3.41
N ILE A 100 12.34 -9.87 -2.34
CA ILE A 100 11.85 -9.47 -1.01
C ILE A 100 12.67 -8.29 -0.46
N GLU A 101 14.00 -8.36 -0.53
CA GLU A 101 14.86 -7.23 -0.13
C GLU A 101 14.52 -5.96 -0.87
N TRP A 102 14.32 -6.05 -2.19
CA TRP A 102 13.91 -4.92 -2.99
C TRP A 102 12.54 -4.35 -2.53
N LEU A 103 11.58 -5.20 -2.20
CA LEU A 103 10.27 -4.77 -1.67
C LEU A 103 10.42 -4.03 -0.35
N TYR A 104 11.25 -4.51 0.59
CA TYR A 104 11.51 -3.82 1.85
C TYR A 104 12.19 -2.47 1.63
N LEU A 105 13.20 -2.41 0.77
CA LEU A 105 13.90 -1.16 0.46
C LEU A 105 12.98 -0.12 -0.21
N SER A 106 12.15 -0.55 -1.14
CA SER A 106 11.26 0.33 -1.89
C SER A 106 10.07 0.84 -1.07
N THR A 107 9.64 0.10 -0.04
CA THR A 107 8.49 0.46 0.79
C THR A 107 8.90 1.07 2.13
N LEU A 108 9.83 0.43 2.85
CA LEU A 108 10.22 0.78 4.21
C LEU A 108 11.60 1.46 4.29
N SER A 109 12.31 1.58 3.15
CA SER A 109 13.65 2.19 3.07
C SER A 109 14.69 1.52 3.99
N ARG A 110 14.51 0.23 4.28
CA ARG A 110 15.46 -0.59 5.05
C ARG A 110 15.51 -2.03 4.52
N HIS A 111 16.57 -2.75 4.87
CA HIS A 111 16.62 -4.19 4.65
C HIS A 111 15.70 -4.95 5.62
N PRO A 112 15.16 -6.11 5.21
CA PRO A 112 14.49 -7.03 6.12
C PRO A 112 15.49 -7.55 7.17
N THR A 113 14.99 -7.90 8.35
CA THR A 113 15.78 -8.74 9.26
C THR A 113 15.92 -10.15 8.71
N LYS A 114 16.77 -10.97 9.30
CA LYS A 114 16.93 -12.37 8.88
C LYS A 114 15.62 -13.16 9.05
N GLU A 115 14.90 -12.89 10.12
CA GLU A 115 13.62 -13.51 10.43
C GLU A 115 12.54 -13.07 9.43
N GLU A 116 12.43 -11.76 9.15
CA GLU A 116 11.48 -11.21 8.18
C GLU A 116 11.74 -11.77 6.77
N LEU A 117 13.02 -11.87 6.38
CA LEU A 117 13.40 -12.44 5.09
C LEU A 117 13.02 -13.92 4.99
N ALA A 118 13.31 -14.70 6.04
CA ALA A 118 12.99 -16.12 6.08
C ALA A 118 11.48 -16.38 6.02
N GLU A 119 10.68 -15.64 6.80
CA GLU A 119 9.22 -15.75 6.81
C GLU A 119 8.62 -15.39 5.44
N ALA A 120 9.07 -14.30 4.83
CA ALA A 120 8.58 -13.89 3.53
C ALA A 120 9.00 -14.87 2.41
N ALA A 121 10.23 -15.40 2.47
CA ALA A 121 10.71 -16.39 1.51
C ALA A 121 9.94 -17.71 1.63
N ASP A 122 9.66 -18.16 2.86
CA ASP A 122 8.84 -19.36 3.11
C ASP A 122 7.42 -19.17 2.56
N TYR A 123 6.78 -18.03 2.83
CA TYR A 123 5.47 -17.70 2.27
C TYR A 123 5.46 -17.73 0.73
N VAL A 124 6.46 -17.14 0.08
CA VAL A 124 6.57 -17.15 -1.39
C VAL A 124 6.79 -18.57 -1.92
N SER A 125 7.63 -19.39 -1.24
CA SER A 125 7.95 -20.75 -1.67
C SER A 125 6.76 -21.70 -1.61
N GLN A 126 5.84 -21.47 -0.67
CA GLN A 126 4.61 -22.28 -0.49
C GLN A 126 3.49 -21.90 -1.47
N SER A 127 3.63 -20.78 -2.19
CA SER A 127 2.60 -20.29 -3.10
C SER A 127 2.69 -20.97 -4.47
N ALA A 128 1.54 -21.38 -5.00
CA ALA A 128 1.44 -21.87 -6.38
C ALA A 128 1.68 -20.74 -7.44
N ASP A 129 1.45 -19.48 -7.05
CA ASP A 129 1.71 -18.30 -7.88
C ASP A 129 2.69 -17.36 -7.16
N PRO A 130 3.99 -17.41 -7.51
CA PRO A 130 4.98 -16.52 -6.92
C PRO A 130 4.69 -15.04 -7.14
N THR A 131 4.05 -14.68 -8.26
CA THR A 131 3.71 -13.27 -8.54
C THR A 131 2.63 -12.77 -7.57
N ALA A 132 1.60 -13.55 -7.36
CA ALA A 132 0.57 -13.23 -6.35
C ALA A 132 1.18 -13.19 -4.94
N ALA A 133 2.12 -14.07 -4.62
CA ALA A 133 2.80 -14.08 -3.33
C ALA A 133 3.63 -12.81 -3.09
N PHE A 134 4.42 -12.38 -4.04
CA PHE A 134 5.17 -11.11 -3.93
C PHE A 134 4.25 -9.89 -3.82
N ASN A 135 3.11 -9.88 -4.51
CA ASN A 135 2.10 -8.85 -4.32
C ASN A 135 1.48 -8.89 -2.92
N GLY A 136 1.32 -10.08 -2.35
CA GLY A 136 0.93 -10.27 -0.94
C GLY A 136 1.97 -9.69 0.03
N VAL A 137 3.26 -9.89 -0.22
CA VAL A 137 4.33 -9.27 0.58
C VAL A 137 4.28 -7.74 0.47
N LEU A 138 4.13 -7.18 -0.75
CA LEU A 138 3.99 -5.73 -0.94
C LEU A 138 2.77 -5.19 -0.16
N TRP A 139 1.64 -5.85 -0.26
CA TRP A 139 0.42 -5.49 0.47
C TRP A 139 0.64 -5.52 1.99
N MET A 140 1.30 -6.54 2.51
CA MET A 140 1.63 -6.67 3.92
C MET A 140 2.52 -5.50 4.38
N LEU A 141 3.55 -5.14 3.59
CA LEU A 141 4.49 -4.08 3.94
C LEU A 141 3.82 -2.70 4.03
N VAL A 142 2.94 -2.36 3.08
CA VAL A 142 2.24 -1.06 3.10
C VAL A 142 1.18 -0.96 4.21
N ASN A 143 0.73 -2.09 4.75
CA ASN A 143 -0.19 -2.14 5.88
C ASN A 143 0.53 -2.21 7.25
N ARG A 144 1.87 -2.23 7.27
CA ARG A 144 2.62 -2.17 8.54
C ARG A 144 2.55 -0.77 9.15
N SER A 145 2.52 -0.72 10.47
CA SER A 145 2.60 0.55 11.21
C SER A 145 3.86 1.36 10.84
N GLU A 146 4.95 0.68 10.52
CA GLU A 146 6.21 1.28 10.08
C GLU A 146 6.06 2.09 8.77
N PHE A 147 5.22 1.64 7.84
CA PHE A 147 4.92 2.39 6.62
C PHE A 147 4.01 3.60 6.89
N LEU A 148 3.10 3.47 7.86
CA LEU A 148 2.09 4.49 8.16
C LEU A 148 2.57 5.59 9.12
N LEU A 149 3.64 5.31 9.87
CA LEU A 149 4.15 6.20 10.92
C LEU A 149 5.44 6.90 10.47
N VAL A 150 5.55 8.19 10.76
CA VAL A 150 6.78 8.98 10.62
C VAL A 150 7.31 9.39 11.98
N ARG A 151 8.66 9.49 12.08
CA ARG A 151 9.35 10.01 13.29
C ARG A 151 9.53 11.51 13.20
#